data_5fca927531e15c4d18797e441d82510a
#
_entry.id   5fca927531e15c4d18797e441d82510a
#
_cell.length_a   1.000
_cell.length_b   1.000
_cell.length_c   1.000
_cell.angle_alpha   90.00
_cell.angle_beta   90.00
_cell.angle_gamma   90.00
#
_symmetry.space_group_name_H-M   'P 1'
#
loop_
_entity.id
_entity.type
_entity.pdbx_description
1 polymer ?
#
loop_
_entity_poly.entity_id
_entity_poly.type
_entity_poly.pdbx_seq_one_letter_code
_entity_poly.pdbx_strand_id
1 'polypeptide(L)'
;MDIKKTIEELSNNLRRHISQEFYDDFFSETYTYSLFPAGKLFRPLLVWSVAQDFSKAQNKDAQSFTEDHALMASLVETHHTYTLIHDDMPCMDNDDVRRGRPSTHKQFGQWQALLSGDGLLNASYSMFSKMKSKNMPYVLKYSTWALGPKGLILGQALDLSGTMTESFQDLVLTHKLKTARLIQTALLGSYLLIDEENLKSPRHYQSLKKMHKLGEHMGVAFQLLDDLCELVDEELSEHENEVNPWPRFTKQCYNELEKSLNYIAKYFEENETVNLKNIYGLYLKKIKTLMSGSELNIEKHIGTKLNPIISTLDGLSS
;
A
#
# COMPACT_ATOMS: atom_id res chain seq x y z
N MET A 1 1.93 -17.99 12.60
CA MET A 1 2.03 -16.51 12.83
C MET A 1 0.78 -16.03 13.56
N ASP A 2 0.93 -15.34 14.69
CA ASP A 2 -0.18 -14.62 15.35
C ASP A 2 -0.27 -13.19 14.78
N ILE A 3 -1.15 -13.02 13.79
CA ILE A 3 -1.32 -11.74 13.10
C ILE A 3 -1.83 -10.63 14.03
N LYS A 4 -2.71 -10.96 14.97
CA LYS A 4 -3.26 -9.96 15.90
C LYS A 4 -2.16 -9.37 16.77
N LYS A 5 -1.29 -10.22 17.32
CA LYS A 5 -0.12 -9.79 18.09
C LYS A 5 0.84 -8.96 17.24
N THR A 6 1.10 -9.36 16.00
CA THR A 6 1.96 -8.60 15.09
C THR A 6 1.40 -7.20 14.78
N ILE A 7 0.09 -7.09 14.54
CA ILE A 7 -0.58 -5.79 14.33
C ILE A 7 -0.48 -4.91 15.56
N GLU A 8 -0.66 -5.47 16.75
CA GLU A 8 -0.53 -4.75 18.02
C GLU A 8 0.90 -4.23 18.21
N GLU A 9 1.91 -5.06 17.99
CA GLU A 9 3.33 -4.68 18.06
C GLU A 9 3.66 -3.56 17.05
N LEU A 10 3.19 -3.66 15.80
CA LEU A 10 3.38 -2.63 14.78
C LEU A 10 2.66 -1.33 15.14
N SER A 11 1.45 -1.40 15.68
CA SER A 11 0.71 -0.22 16.15
C SER A 11 1.42 0.47 17.33
N ASN A 12 1.95 -0.30 18.27
CA ASN A 12 2.72 0.23 19.40
C ASN A 12 4.04 0.89 18.94
N ASN A 13 4.75 0.29 17.98
CA ASN A 13 5.92 0.90 17.36
C ASN A 13 5.56 2.21 16.64
N LEU A 14 4.50 2.22 15.85
CA LEU A 14 4.02 3.45 15.19
C LEU A 14 3.72 4.55 16.21
N ARG A 15 3.00 4.23 17.28
CA ARG A 15 2.69 5.19 18.35
C ARG A 15 3.97 5.73 19.01
N ARG A 16 4.91 4.87 19.33
CA ARG A 16 6.20 5.23 19.93
C ARG A 16 7.03 6.13 19.01
N HIS A 17 7.10 5.84 17.72
CA HIS A 17 7.89 6.61 16.77
C HIS A 17 7.26 7.98 16.50
N ILE A 18 5.94 8.00 16.26
CA ILE A 18 5.27 9.24 15.88
C ILE A 18 5.19 10.24 17.03
N SER A 19 5.06 9.77 18.29
CA SER A 19 5.06 10.65 19.46
C SER A 19 6.40 11.39 19.69
N GLN A 20 7.46 11.01 18.98
CA GLN A 20 8.76 11.68 19.02
C GLN A 20 8.91 12.76 17.94
N GLU A 21 7.93 12.90 17.04
CA GLU A 21 8.00 13.81 15.90
C GLU A 21 7.31 15.16 16.13
N PHE A 22 6.53 15.29 17.20
CA PHE A 22 5.83 16.53 17.56
C PHE A 22 5.76 16.70 19.09
N TYR A 23 5.55 17.92 19.50
CA TYR A 23 5.30 18.25 20.91
C TYR A 23 3.88 17.87 21.30
N ASP A 24 3.69 17.61 22.61
CA ASP A 24 2.34 17.48 23.17
C ASP A 24 1.74 18.88 23.38
N ASP A 25 1.02 19.36 22.37
CA ASP A 25 0.42 20.68 22.33
C ASP A 25 -1.01 20.63 21.76
N PHE A 26 -1.63 21.79 21.55
CA PHE A 26 -3.00 21.92 21.06
C PHE A 26 -3.23 21.29 19.67
N PHE A 27 -2.16 21.03 18.90
CA PHE A 27 -2.25 20.50 17.55
C PHE A 27 -1.96 18.99 17.46
N SER A 28 -1.39 18.39 18.51
CA SER A 28 -0.97 16.98 18.55
C SER A 28 -2.13 16.00 18.30
N GLU A 29 -3.35 16.35 18.73
CA GLU A 29 -4.54 15.54 18.50
C GLU A 29 -4.84 15.38 16.99
N THR A 30 -4.59 16.41 16.18
CA THR A 30 -4.82 16.37 14.72
C THR A 30 -3.96 15.32 14.03
N TYR A 31 -2.69 15.18 14.44
CA TYR A 31 -1.80 14.14 13.94
C TYR A 31 -2.26 12.74 14.34
N THR A 32 -2.59 12.58 15.63
CA THR A 32 -2.93 11.27 16.18
C THR A 32 -4.31 10.78 15.77
N TYR A 33 -5.25 11.69 15.53
CA TYR A 33 -6.61 11.36 15.09
C TYR A 33 -6.61 10.52 13.81
N SER A 34 -5.85 10.89 12.80
CA SER A 34 -5.84 10.16 11.51
C SER A 34 -5.03 8.86 11.56
N LEU A 35 -4.06 8.77 12.46
CA LEU A 35 -3.22 7.58 12.64
C LEU A 35 -3.90 6.53 13.54
N PHE A 36 -4.72 6.95 14.52
CA PHE A 36 -5.27 6.03 15.54
C PHE A 36 -6.78 6.17 15.71
N PRO A 37 -7.47 5.03 15.96
CA PRO A 37 -6.92 3.68 15.97
C PRO A 37 -6.29 3.33 14.63
N ALA A 38 -5.17 2.62 14.66
CA ALA A 38 -4.46 2.22 13.45
C ALA A 38 -5.36 1.36 12.56
N GLY A 39 -5.25 1.56 11.25
CA GLY A 39 -6.00 0.76 10.28
C GLY A 39 -5.52 -0.71 10.24
N LYS A 40 -5.65 -1.35 9.09
CA LYS A 40 -5.23 -2.75 8.90
C LYS A 40 -3.72 -2.94 8.90
N LEU A 41 -2.94 -1.86 8.88
CA LEU A 41 -1.48 -1.85 8.83
C LEU A 41 -0.91 -2.75 7.71
N PHE A 42 -1.58 -2.80 6.54
CA PHE A 42 -1.18 -3.68 5.44
C PHE A 42 0.27 -3.42 4.99
N ARG A 43 0.65 -2.15 4.79
CA ARG A 43 2.01 -1.78 4.37
C ARG A 43 3.06 -2.06 5.46
N PRO A 44 2.85 -1.73 6.73
CA PRO A 44 3.65 -2.21 7.86
C PRO A 44 3.83 -3.73 7.91
N LEU A 45 2.75 -4.50 7.66
CA LEU A 45 2.80 -5.96 7.60
C LEU A 45 3.64 -6.46 6.43
N LEU A 46 3.68 -5.78 5.28
CA LEU A 46 4.60 -6.10 4.19
C LEU A 46 6.06 -5.89 4.60
N VAL A 47 6.39 -4.79 5.30
CA VAL A 47 7.73 -4.55 5.85
C VAL A 47 8.14 -5.67 6.80
N TRP A 48 7.26 -6.01 7.73
CA TRP A 48 7.48 -7.09 8.69
C TRP A 48 7.68 -8.45 7.99
N SER A 49 6.84 -8.77 7.00
CA SER A 49 6.89 -10.05 6.27
C SER A 49 8.21 -10.23 5.53
N VAL A 50 8.67 -9.19 4.82
CA VAL A 50 9.96 -9.23 4.13
C VAL A 50 11.12 -9.41 5.10
N ALA A 51 11.10 -8.69 6.24
CA ALA A 51 12.11 -8.88 7.28
C ALA A 51 12.13 -10.33 7.79
N GLN A 52 10.96 -10.92 8.05
CA GLN A 52 10.86 -12.31 8.54
C GLN A 52 11.31 -13.35 7.50
N ASP A 53 10.91 -13.18 6.24
CA ASP A 53 11.18 -14.18 5.21
C ASP A 53 12.64 -14.18 4.76
N PHE A 54 13.27 -13.01 4.63
CA PHE A 54 14.62 -12.89 4.09
C PHE A 54 15.74 -12.91 5.13
N SER A 55 15.49 -12.47 6.38
CA SER A 55 16.53 -12.53 7.44
C SER A 55 16.89 -13.96 7.83
N LYS A 56 15.95 -14.88 7.82
CA LYS A 56 16.19 -16.30 8.12
C LYS A 56 17.15 -16.98 7.16
N ALA A 57 17.26 -16.50 5.94
CA ALA A 57 18.16 -17.06 4.92
C ALA A 57 19.63 -16.69 5.20
N GLN A 58 19.90 -15.66 6.00
CA GLN A 58 21.25 -15.12 6.18
C GLN A 58 21.91 -15.48 7.52
N ASN A 59 21.15 -15.52 8.62
CA ASN A 59 21.73 -15.88 9.95
C ASN A 59 20.63 -16.34 10.93
N LYS A 60 20.79 -17.55 11.50
CA LYS A 60 19.76 -18.16 12.38
C LYS A 60 19.60 -17.46 13.74
N ASP A 61 20.59 -16.66 14.17
CA ASP A 61 20.63 -16.02 15.49
C ASP A 61 20.34 -14.52 15.46
N ALA A 62 20.15 -13.92 14.27
CA ALA A 62 19.84 -12.49 14.14
C ALA A 62 18.33 -12.22 14.34
N GLN A 63 18.01 -11.15 15.06
CA GLN A 63 16.64 -10.65 15.17
C GLN A 63 16.14 -10.25 13.79
N SER A 64 15.15 -10.95 13.27
CA SER A 64 14.64 -10.76 11.89
C SER A 64 14.04 -9.37 11.70
N PHE A 65 13.32 -8.84 12.68
CA PHE A 65 12.66 -7.54 12.66
C PHE A 65 13.39 -6.60 13.64
N THR A 66 14.23 -5.75 13.09
CA THR A 66 15.05 -4.79 13.86
C THR A 66 14.33 -3.47 14.10
N GLU A 67 14.93 -2.56 14.89
CA GLU A 67 14.41 -1.19 15.06
C GLU A 67 14.32 -0.43 13.73
N ASP A 68 15.27 -0.62 12.81
CA ASP A 68 15.22 0.00 11.49
C ASP A 68 14.04 -0.49 10.66
N HIS A 69 13.66 -1.77 10.77
CA HIS A 69 12.42 -2.28 10.18
C HIS A 69 11.18 -1.71 10.85
N ALA A 70 11.20 -1.53 12.17
CA ALA A 70 10.10 -0.91 12.91
C ALA A 70 9.92 0.58 12.51
N LEU A 71 11.03 1.32 12.32
CA LEU A 71 11.02 2.67 11.77
C LEU A 71 10.46 2.68 10.33
N MET A 72 10.90 1.74 9.47
CA MET A 72 10.40 1.62 8.10
C MET A 72 8.90 1.31 8.05
N ALA A 73 8.42 0.42 8.91
CA ALA A 73 6.99 0.09 9.05
C ALA A 73 6.17 1.31 9.49
N SER A 74 6.68 2.07 10.46
CA SER A 74 6.04 3.32 10.92
C SER A 74 6.06 4.40 9.84
N LEU A 75 7.17 4.54 9.12
CA LEU A 75 7.33 5.47 8.01
C LEU A 75 6.26 5.25 6.93
N VAL A 76 6.10 4.02 6.44
CA VAL A 76 5.16 3.75 5.35
C VAL A 76 3.70 3.96 5.76
N GLU A 77 3.33 3.72 7.03
CA GLU A 77 1.99 4.00 7.52
C GLU A 77 1.75 5.51 7.75
N THR A 78 2.76 6.21 8.31
CA THR A 78 2.70 7.67 8.49
C THR A 78 2.58 8.36 7.14
N HIS A 79 3.38 7.95 6.16
CA HIS A 79 3.33 8.45 4.80
C HIS A 79 1.99 8.15 4.12
N HIS A 80 1.46 6.94 4.28
CA HIS A 80 0.12 6.60 3.80
C HIS A 80 -0.95 7.47 4.43
N THR A 81 -0.83 7.74 5.73
CA THR A 81 -1.86 8.52 6.44
C THR A 81 -1.87 9.97 5.96
N TYR A 82 -0.71 10.59 5.69
CA TYR A 82 -0.71 11.95 5.16
C TYR A 82 -1.41 12.01 3.79
N THR A 83 -1.19 11.00 2.91
CA THR A 83 -1.89 10.99 1.61
C THR A 83 -3.39 10.94 1.79
N LEU A 84 -3.90 10.11 2.70
CA LEU A 84 -5.33 10.03 2.98
C LEU A 84 -5.90 11.35 3.52
N ILE A 85 -5.16 12.05 4.39
CA ILE A 85 -5.61 13.36 4.92
C ILE A 85 -5.74 14.38 3.79
N HIS A 86 -4.76 14.43 2.87
CA HIS A 86 -4.79 15.37 1.76
C HIS A 86 -5.81 14.96 0.70
N ASP A 87 -5.92 13.66 0.39
CA ASP A 87 -6.94 13.14 -0.54
C ASP A 87 -8.36 13.51 -0.10
N ASP A 88 -8.67 13.41 1.21
CA ASP A 88 -10.00 13.75 1.75
C ASP A 88 -10.34 15.25 1.67
N MET A 89 -9.40 16.15 1.39
CA MET A 89 -9.64 17.60 1.40
C MET A 89 -10.62 18.04 0.30
N PRO A 90 -11.39 19.16 0.53
CA PRO A 90 -12.36 19.66 -0.46
C PRO A 90 -11.77 20.04 -1.82
N CYS A 91 -10.48 20.31 -1.91
CA CYS A 91 -9.77 20.60 -3.16
C CYS A 91 -9.23 19.35 -3.87
N MET A 92 -9.49 18.17 -3.33
CA MET A 92 -9.13 16.86 -3.86
C MET A 92 -10.37 15.98 -4.01
N ASP A 93 -10.50 14.86 -3.28
CA ASP A 93 -11.63 13.94 -3.42
C ASP A 93 -12.89 14.43 -2.65
N ASN A 94 -12.73 15.39 -1.72
CA ASN A 94 -13.79 15.97 -0.89
C ASN A 94 -14.57 14.94 -0.06
N ASP A 95 -13.86 13.97 0.51
CA ASP A 95 -14.46 12.92 1.32
C ASP A 95 -14.80 13.40 2.74
N ASP A 96 -16.05 13.29 3.14
CA ASP A 96 -16.52 13.68 4.46
C ASP A 96 -16.22 12.65 5.54
N VAL A 97 -16.05 11.37 5.16
CA VAL A 97 -15.91 10.23 6.07
C VAL A 97 -14.71 9.37 5.71
N ARG A 98 -13.85 9.08 6.67
CA ARG A 98 -12.72 8.16 6.53
C ARG A 98 -12.70 7.12 7.65
N ARG A 99 -12.67 5.84 7.31
CA ARG A 99 -12.69 4.73 8.28
C ARG A 99 -13.89 4.77 9.25
N GLY A 100 -15.07 5.18 8.74
CA GLY A 100 -16.33 5.21 9.49
C GLY A 100 -16.48 6.38 10.48
N ARG A 101 -15.64 7.43 10.38
CA ARG A 101 -15.72 8.67 11.18
C ARG A 101 -15.40 9.88 10.32
N PRO A 102 -15.70 11.12 10.78
CA PRO A 102 -15.40 12.33 10.01
C PRO A 102 -13.93 12.34 9.52
N SER A 103 -13.69 12.77 8.27
CA SER A 103 -12.35 13.03 7.79
C SER A 103 -11.67 14.17 8.57
N THR A 104 -10.36 14.29 8.48
CA THR A 104 -9.61 15.26 9.30
C THR A 104 -10.08 16.69 9.07
N HIS A 105 -10.38 17.07 7.82
CA HIS A 105 -10.87 18.42 7.52
C HIS A 105 -12.30 18.68 8.05
N LYS A 106 -13.13 17.64 8.17
CA LYS A 106 -14.46 17.75 8.77
C LYS A 106 -14.40 17.83 10.29
N GLN A 107 -13.47 17.12 10.91
CA GLN A 107 -13.32 17.06 12.36
C GLN A 107 -12.67 18.33 12.92
N PHE A 108 -11.63 18.85 12.28
CA PHE A 108 -10.79 19.94 12.83
C PHE A 108 -10.79 21.21 11.97
N GLY A 109 -11.10 21.09 10.68
CA GLY A 109 -11.04 22.19 9.72
C GLY A 109 -9.96 21.98 8.63
N GLN A 110 -10.07 22.77 7.55
CA GLN A 110 -9.23 22.56 6.36
C GLN A 110 -7.74 22.87 6.60
N TRP A 111 -7.43 24.00 7.29
CA TRP A 111 -6.03 24.34 7.53
C TRP A 111 -5.36 23.35 8.50
N GLN A 112 -6.11 22.81 9.45
CA GLN A 112 -5.61 21.79 10.37
C GLN A 112 -5.29 20.49 9.59
N ALA A 113 -6.17 20.06 8.69
CA ALA A 113 -5.94 18.90 7.83
C ALA A 113 -4.72 19.12 6.94
N LEU A 114 -4.60 20.28 6.28
CA LEU A 114 -3.45 20.60 5.43
C LEU A 114 -2.14 20.49 6.22
N LEU A 115 -2.03 21.20 7.34
CA LEU A 115 -0.80 21.21 8.15
C LEU A 115 -0.54 19.84 8.83
N SER A 116 -1.59 19.10 9.16
CA SER A 116 -1.43 17.73 9.70
C SER A 116 -0.85 16.79 8.64
N GLY A 117 -1.31 16.86 7.40
CA GLY A 117 -0.74 16.12 6.29
C GLY A 117 0.72 16.49 6.04
N ASP A 118 1.05 17.79 5.98
CA ASP A 118 2.44 18.28 5.82
C ASP A 118 3.34 17.79 6.96
N GLY A 119 2.85 17.86 8.20
CA GLY A 119 3.59 17.41 9.37
C GLY A 119 3.86 15.91 9.34
N LEU A 120 2.87 15.08 9.00
CA LEU A 120 3.06 13.63 8.86
C LEU A 120 3.95 13.26 7.67
N LEU A 121 3.87 13.98 6.55
CA LEU A 121 4.80 13.83 5.45
C LEU A 121 6.25 14.07 5.92
N ASN A 122 6.50 15.18 6.63
CA ASN A 122 7.82 15.50 7.16
C ASN A 122 8.26 14.46 8.22
N ALA A 123 7.38 14.05 9.14
CA ALA A 123 7.65 13.03 10.15
C ALA A 123 8.04 11.69 9.53
N SER A 124 7.41 11.31 8.41
CA SER A 124 7.79 10.09 7.69
C SER A 124 9.23 10.13 7.19
N TYR A 125 9.69 11.26 6.68
CA TYR A 125 11.09 11.44 6.26
C TYR A 125 12.07 11.57 7.44
N SER A 126 11.64 12.17 8.56
CA SER A 126 12.45 12.24 9.80
C SER A 126 12.85 10.84 10.29
N MET A 127 11.98 9.83 10.12
CA MET A 127 12.29 8.46 10.56
C MET A 127 13.52 7.87 9.86
N PHE A 128 13.87 8.29 8.63
CA PHE A 128 15.12 7.86 8.00
C PHE A 128 16.36 8.28 8.81
N SER A 129 16.34 9.49 9.38
CA SER A 129 17.47 10.00 10.17
C SER A 129 17.75 9.19 11.45
N LYS A 130 16.78 8.42 11.91
CA LYS A 130 16.88 7.57 13.10
C LYS A 130 17.36 6.15 12.79
N MET A 131 17.37 5.74 11.51
CA MET A 131 17.87 4.43 11.08
C MET A 131 19.39 4.36 11.20
N LYS A 132 19.88 3.20 11.63
CA LYS A 132 21.32 2.94 11.86
C LYS A 132 21.95 2.10 10.74
N SER A 133 21.16 1.50 9.86
CA SER A 133 21.66 0.68 8.76
C SER A 133 22.54 1.49 7.80
N LYS A 134 23.66 0.88 7.38
CA LYS A 134 24.54 1.44 6.35
C LYS A 134 23.83 1.62 5.00
N ASN A 135 22.72 0.90 4.80
CA ASN A 135 21.92 0.94 3.58
C ASN A 135 20.84 2.03 3.61
N MET A 136 20.67 2.75 4.73
CA MET A 136 19.70 3.85 4.85
C MET A 136 19.79 4.84 3.67
N PRO A 137 20.96 5.27 3.16
CA PRO A 137 21.02 6.18 2.02
C PRO A 137 20.37 5.61 0.74
N TYR A 138 20.43 4.30 0.53
CA TYR A 138 19.76 3.64 -0.62
C TYR A 138 18.27 3.55 -0.41
N VAL A 139 17.82 3.23 0.81
CA VAL A 139 16.39 3.23 1.19
C VAL A 139 15.81 4.62 0.99
N LEU A 140 16.48 5.66 1.51
CA LEU A 140 16.07 7.06 1.35
C LEU A 140 16.01 7.47 -0.13
N LYS A 141 17.06 7.16 -0.91
CA LYS A 141 17.12 7.49 -2.35
C LYS A 141 15.97 6.84 -3.13
N TYR A 142 15.67 5.58 -2.84
CA TYR A 142 14.56 4.89 -3.47
C TYR A 142 13.22 5.50 -3.05
N SER A 143 13.02 5.71 -1.76
CA SER A 143 11.77 6.25 -1.20
C SER A 143 11.47 7.66 -1.71
N THR A 144 12.46 8.56 -1.75
CA THR A 144 12.28 9.91 -2.28
C THR A 144 11.90 9.93 -3.77
N TRP A 145 12.44 8.98 -4.55
CA TRP A 145 12.04 8.82 -5.96
C TRP A 145 10.62 8.23 -6.08
N ALA A 146 10.32 7.18 -5.32
CA ALA A 146 9.04 6.47 -5.42
C ALA A 146 7.86 7.28 -4.87
N LEU A 147 8.07 8.02 -3.79
CA LEU A 147 7.02 8.75 -3.07
C LEU A 147 6.93 10.23 -3.47
N GLY A 148 7.94 10.72 -4.17
CA GLY A 148 8.05 12.12 -4.58
C GLY A 148 7.38 12.46 -5.93
N PRO A 149 7.81 13.61 -6.55
CA PRO A 149 7.21 14.16 -7.77
C PRO A 149 7.30 13.26 -9.01
N LYS A 150 8.16 12.23 -9.02
CA LYS A 150 8.27 11.25 -10.13
C LYS A 150 7.55 9.94 -9.84
N GLY A 151 6.89 9.84 -8.72
CA GLY A 151 6.20 8.65 -8.25
C GLY A 151 4.81 8.96 -7.74
N LEU A 152 4.56 8.79 -6.45
CA LEU A 152 3.24 8.86 -5.83
C LEU A 152 2.54 10.21 -6.08
N ILE A 153 3.26 11.34 -5.94
CA ILE A 153 2.69 12.67 -6.17
C ILE A 153 2.25 12.84 -7.64
N LEU A 154 3.05 12.34 -8.61
CA LEU A 154 2.63 12.34 -10.02
C LEU A 154 1.39 11.47 -10.22
N GLY A 155 1.34 10.30 -9.56
CA GLY A 155 0.16 9.42 -9.62
C GLY A 155 -1.11 10.11 -9.16
N GLN A 156 -1.05 10.84 -8.05
CA GLN A 156 -2.17 11.64 -7.56
C GLN A 156 -2.55 12.78 -8.53
N ALA A 157 -1.58 13.43 -9.15
CA ALA A 157 -1.85 14.47 -10.15
C ALA A 157 -2.53 13.91 -11.42
N LEU A 158 -2.13 12.71 -11.88
CA LEU A 158 -2.76 12.03 -13.01
C LEU A 158 -4.20 11.61 -12.71
N ASP A 159 -4.46 11.20 -11.48
CA ASP A 159 -5.79 10.84 -10.97
C ASP A 159 -6.71 12.07 -10.99
N LEU A 160 -6.36 13.12 -10.25
CA LEU A 160 -7.15 14.34 -10.14
C LEU A 160 -7.33 15.11 -11.46
N SER A 161 -6.40 15.00 -12.39
CA SER A 161 -6.52 15.61 -13.71
C SER A 161 -7.49 14.88 -14.65
N GLY A 162 -7.97 13.71 -14.26
CA GLY A 162 -8.78 12.83 -15.11
C GLY A 162 -7.99 12.10 -16.21
N THR A 163 -6.68 12.29 -16.30
CA THR A 163 -5.82 11.64 -17.31
C THR A 163 -5.93 10.12 -17.26
N MET A 164 -6.13 9.55 -16.08
CA MET A 164 -6.31 8.10 -15.92
C MET A 164 -7.51 7.53 -16.70
N THR A 165 -8.48 8.37 -17.05
CA THR A 165 -9.66 7.92 -17.82
C THR A 165 -9.47 8.02 -19.34
N GLU A 166 -8.38 8.62 -19.84
CA GLU A 166 -8.15 8.82 -21.28
C GLU A 166 -7.80 7.51 -22.00
N SER A 167 -6.95 6.69 -21.39
CA SER A 167 -6.58 5.38 -21.93
C SER A 167 -6.32 4.35 -20.84
N PHE A 168 -6.38 3.06 -21.21
CA PHE A 168 -6.02 1.98 -20.30
C PHE A 168 -4.53 2.03 -19.86
N GLN A 169 -3.64 2.53 -20.70
CA GLN A 169 -2.23 2.72 -20.38
C GLN A 169 -2.05 3.79 -19.30
N ASP A 170 -2.79 4.90 -19.38
CA ASP A 170 -2.76 5.98 -18.39
C ASP A 170 -3.37 5.53 -17.07
N LEU A 171 -4.45 4.75 -17.10
CA LEU A 171 -5.00 4.08 -15.91
C LEU A 171 -3.95 3.24 -15.20
N VAL A 172 -3.31 2.30 -15.92
CA VAL A 172 -2.30 1.41 -15.33
C VAL A 172 -1.10 2.21 -14.83
N LEU A 173 -0.69 3.27 -15.53
CA LEU A 173 0.37 4.17 -15.07
C LEU A 173 -0.01 4.87 -13.75
N THR A 174 -1.23 5.38 -13.66
CA THR A 174 -1.74 6.03 -12.43
C THR A 174 -1.75 5.04 -11.27
N HIS A 175 -2.27 3.82 -11.45
CA HIS A 175 -2.26 2.78 -10.42
C HIS A 175 -0.83 2.41 -9.97
N LYS A 176 0.13 2.34 -10.90
CA LYS A 176 1.55 2.11 -10.57
C LYS A 176 2.12 3.23 -9.72
N LEU A 177 1.82 4.47 -10.06
CA LEU A 177 2.39 5.63 -9.40
C LEU A 177 1.66 5.95 -8.08
N LYS A 178 0.33 6.05 -8.08
CA LYS A 178 -0.48 6.40 -6.90
C LYS A 178 -0.42 5.29 -5.83
N THR A 179 -0.59 4.03 -6.24
CA THR A 179 -0.79 2.90 -5.31
C THR A 179 0.45 2.01 -5.16
N ALA A 180 1.04 1.53 -6.28
CA ALA A 180 2.10 0.54 -6.19
C ALA A 180 3.42 1.11 -5.64
N ARG A 181 3.74 2.40 -5.81
CA ARG A 181 4.98 3.02 -5.32
C ARG A 181 5.16 2.90 -3.81
N LEU A 182 4.10 3.06 -3.03
CA LEU A 182 4.19 2.92 -1.59
C LEU A 182 4.33 1.45 -1.15
N ILE A 183 3.69 0.51 -1.86
CA ILE A 183 3.88 -0.93 -1.66
C ILE A 183 5.31 -1.34 -2.00
N GLN A 184 5.84 -0.87 -3.13
CA GLN A 184 7.24 -1.09 -3.52
C GLN A 184 8.20 -0.52 -2.47
N THR A 185 7.89 0.65 -1.91
CA THR A 185 8.70 1.28 -0.86
C THR A 185 8.72 0.42 0.41
N ALA A 186 7.59 -0.16 0.80
CA ALA A 186 7.51 -1.07 1.94
C ALA A 186 8.38 -2.33 1.72
N LEU A 187 8.24 -2.97 0.56
CA LEU A 187 8.97 -4.21 0.24
C LEU A 187 10.47 -3.98 0.09
N LEU A 188 10.86 -3.02 -0.76
CA LEU A 188 12.27 -2.73 -1.04
C LEU A 188 12.98 -2.09 0.12
N GLY A 189 12.31 -1.19 0.85
CA GLY A 189 12.87 -0.58 2.05
C GLY A 189 13.24 -1.64 3.09
N SER A 190 12.31 -2.56 3.39
CA SER A 190 12.57 -3.67 4.29
C SER A 190 13.71 -4.58 3.80
N TYR A 191 13.68 -4.97 2.52
CA TYR A 191 14.71 -5.85 1.95
C TYR A 191 16.10 -5.22 1.98
N LEU A 192 16.24 -3.94 1.68
CA LEU A 192 17.52 -3.21 1.73
C LEU A 192 18.10 -3.11 3.15
N LEU A 193 17.26 -3.12 4.18
CA LEU A 193 17.69 -3.07 5.58
C LEU A 193 18.24 -4.40 6.10
N ILE A 194 18.00 -5.53 5.39
CA ILE A 194 18.44 -6.86 5.81
C ILE A 194 19.92 -7.13 5.47
N ASP A 195 20.32 -6.79 4.23
CA ASP A 195 21.65 -7.14 3.70
C ASP A 195 22.57 -5.91 3.63
N GLU A 196 23.41 -5.75 4.64
CA GLU A 196 24.35 -4.63 4.74
C GLU A 196 25.63 -4.83 3.92
N GLU A 197 25.95 -6.07 3.46
CA GLU A 197 27.30 -6.35 2.93
C GLU A 197 27.37 -6.45 1.41
N ASN A 198 26.28 -6.79 0.70
CA ASN A 198 26.35 -7.26 -0.70
C ASN A 198 25.49 -6.52 -1.72
N LEU A 199 25.10 -5.26 -1.49
CA LEU A 199 24.26 -4.48 -2.43
C LEU A 199 24.78 -4.41 -3.87
N LYS A 200 26.09 -4.61 -4.08
CA LYS A 200 26.75 -4.56 -5.39
C LYS A 200 26.79 -5.92 -6.11
N SER A 201 26.34 -7.00 -5.48
CA SER A 201 26.38 -8.31 -6.14
C SER A 201 25.30 -8.41 -7.23
N PRO A 202 25.58 -9.09 -8.36
CA PRO A 202 24.59 -9.32 -9.43
C PRO A 202 23.32 -10.04 -8.90
N ARG A 203 23.48 -10.96 -7.95
CA ARG A 203 22.37 -11.68 -7.30
C ARG A 203 21.46 -10.75 -6.54
N HIS A 204 22.03 -9.85 -5.74
CA HIS A 204 21.27 -8.86 -4.98
C HIS A 204 20.48 -7.91 -5.90
N TYR A 205 21.11 -7.43 -6.98
CA TYR A 205 20.45 -6.60 -7.98
C TYR A 205 19.25 -7.28 -8.64
N GLN A 206 19.36 -8.59 -8.95
CA GLN A 206 18.25 -9.37 -9.50
C GLN A 206 17.11 -9.52 -8.47
N SER A 207 17.44 -9.75 -7.20
CA SER A 207 16.43 -9.81 -6.12
C SER A 207 15.70 -8.49 -5.95
N LEU A 208 16.41 -7.36 -5.98
CA LEU A 208 15.78 -6.02 -5.94
C LEU A 208 14.85 -5.79 -7.13
N LYS A 209 15.25 -6.19 -8.35
CA LYS A 209 14.39 -6.10 -9.53
C LYS A 209 13.12 -6.95 -9.40
N LYS A 210 13.25 -8.18 -8.92
CA LYS A 210 12.11 -9.07 -8.70
C LYS A 210 11.17 -8.51 -7.64
N MET A 211 11.70 -8.00 -6.53
CA MET A 211 10.93 -7.37 -5.45
C MET A 211 10.21 -6.11 -5.93
N HIS A 212 10.91 -5.27 -6.74
CA HIS A 212 10.31 -4.08 -7.35
C HIS A 212 9.11 -4.44 -8.23
N LYS A 213 9.27 -5.44 -9.12
CA LYS A 213 8.19 -5.94 -9.95
C LYS A 213 7.05 -6.55 -9.14
N LEU A 214 7.38 -7.31 -8.08
CA LEU A 214 6.37 -7.85 -7.18
C LEU A 214 5.50 -6.73 -6.60
N GLY A 215 6.11 -5.68 -6.05
CA GLY A 215 5.38 -4.54 -5.51
C GLY A 215 4.54 -3.80 -6.56
N GLU A 216 5.01 -3.71 -7.81
CA GLU A 216 4.24 -3.15 -8.93
C GLU A 216 2.98 -3.98 -9.20
N HIS A 217 3.12 -5.30 -9.37
CA HIS A 217 1.99 -6.19 -9.62
C HIS A 217 1.03 -6.27 -8.43
N MET A 218 1.54 -6.29 -7.19
CA MET A 218 0.69 -6.24 -6.00
C MET A 218 -0.13 -4.96 -5.94
N GLY A 219 0.46 -3.81 -6.27
CA GLY A 219 -0.24 -2.52 -6.25
C GLY A 219 -1.26 -2.38 -7.37
N VAL A 220 -0.94 -2.82 -8.59
CA VAL A 220 -1.89 -2.80 -9.71
C VAL A 220 -3.06 -3.77 -9.45
N ALA A 221 -2.77 -4.99 -8.99
CA ALA A 221 -3.82 -5.94 -8.63
C ALA A 221 -4.68 -5.44 -7.46
N PHE A 222 -4.06 -4.76 -6.47
CA PHE A 222 -4.77 -4.15 -5.36
C PHE A 222 -5.82 -3.15 -5.86
N GLN A 223 -5.41 -2.22 -6.73
CA GLN A 223 -6.32 -1.18 -7.22
C GLN A 223 -7.42 -1.78 -8.12
N LEU A 224 -7.06 -2.64 -9.09
CA LEU A 224 -8.05 -3.27 -9.96
C LEU A 224 -9.07 -4.12 -9.17
N LEU A 225 -8.67 -4.76 -8.07
CA LEU A 225 -9.57 -5.51 -7.21
C LEU A 225 -10.43 -4.59 -6.32
N ASP A 226 -9.90 -3.46 -5.89
CA ASP A 226 -10.64 -2.44 -5.14
C ASP A 226 -11.73 -1.83 -6.03
N ASP A 227 -11.36 -1.40 -7.23
CA ASP A 227 -12.30 -0.91 -8.26
C ASP A 227 -13.39 -1.95 -8.60
N LEU A 228 -13.03 -3.26 -8.62
CA LEU A 228 -13.99 -4.34 -8.84
C LEU A 228 -14.96 -4.50 -7.67
N CYS A 229 -14.51 -4.26 -6.44
CA CYS A 229 -15.35 -4.29 -5.25
C CYS A 229 -16.35 -3.12 -5.17
N GLU A 230 -16.14 -2.02 -5.88
CA GLU A 230 -17.09 -0.92 -5.97
C GLU A 230 -18.33 -1.32 -6.78
N LEU A 231 -18.23 -2.34 -7.65
CA LEU A 231 -19.32 -2.83 -8.50
C LEU A 231 -20.27 -3.84 -7.81
N VAL A 232 -20.21 -3.97 -6.48
CA VAL A 232 -21.06 -4.90 -5.73
C VAL A 232 -22.53 -4.45 -5.67
N ASP A 233 -22.77 -3.16 -5.75
CA ASP A 233 -24.10 -2.58 -5.74
C ASP A 233 -24.81 -2.73 -7.10
N GLU A 234 -26.13 -2.82 -7.10
CA GLU A 234 -26.91 -3.00 -8.32
C GLU A 234 -26.92 -1.76 -9.20
N GLU A 235 -26.95 -0.58 -8.56
CA GLU A 235 -26.89 0.73 -9.21
C GLU A 235 -25.67 1.49 -8.73
N LEU A 236 -24.85 1.96 -9.67
CA LEU A 236 -23.68 2.78 -9.38
C LEU A 236 -24.07 4.25 -9.43
N SER A 237 -23.43 5.09 -8.63
CA SER A 237 -23.52 6.54 -8.76
C SER A 237 -23.01 7.01 -10.13
N GLU A 238 -23.40 8.22 -10.56
CA GLU A 238 -22.88 8.79 -11.82
C GLU A 238 -21.37 8.87 -11.82
N HIS A 239 -20.78 9.26 -10.69
CA HIS A 239 -19.33 9.35 -10.53
C HIS A 239 -18.65 7.98 -10.65
N GLU A 240 -19.12 6.95 -9.95
CA GLU A 240 -18.58 5.60 -10.05
C GLU A 240 -18.64 5.05 -11.48
N ASN A 241 -19.74 5.30 -12.21
CA ASN A 241 -19.87 4.90 -13.60
C ASN A 241 -18.85 5.59 -14.53
N GLU A 242 -18.47 6.84 -14.22
CA GLU A 242 -17.52 7.60 -15.03
C GLU A 242 -16.07 7.21 -14.76
N VAL A 243 -15.71 6.94 -13.50
CA VAL A 243 -14.31 6.74 -13.09
C VAL A 243 -13.92 5.27 -12.99
N ASN A 244 -14.85 4.35 -12.66
CA ASN A 244 -14.52 2.94 -12.53
C ASN A 244 -14.07 2.34 -13.86
N PRO A 245 -12.87 1.75 -13.95
CA PRO A 245 -12.31 1.30 -15.23
C PRO A 245 -12.95 0.02 -15.78
N TRP A 246 -13.59 -0.78 -14.94
CA TRP A 246 -14.05 -2.11 -15.31
C TRP A 246 -15.13 -2.10 -16.40
N PRO A 247 -16.22 -1.31 -16.32
CA PRO A 247 -17.23 -1.27 -17.40
C PRO A 247 -16.63 -0.80 -18.73
N ARG A 248 -15.66 0.11 -18.68
CA ARG A 248 -15.06 0.74 -19.86
C ARG A 248 -13.95 -0.10 -20.49
N PHE A 249 -13.12 -0.74 -19.69
CA PHE A 249 -11.91 -1.46 -20.11
C PHE A 249 -11.92 -2.92 -19.67
N THR A 250 -13.08 -3.57 -19.54
CA THR A 250 -13.26 -4.92 -18.97
C THR A 250 -12.16 -5.90 -19.39
N LYS A 251 -11.95 -6.07 -20.69
CA LYS A 251 -10.97 -7.04 -21.21
C LYS A 251 -9.54 -6.70 -20.82
N GLN A 252 -9.19 -5.41 -20.84
CA GLN A 252 -7.85 -4.96 -20.48
C GLN A 252 -7.62 -5.08 -18.97
N CYS A 253 -8.59 -4.68 -18.13
CA CYS A 253 -8.55 -4.84 -16.67
C CYS A 253 -8.39 -6.32 -16.31
N TYR A 254 -9.18 -7.18 -16.95
CA TYR A 254 -9.11 -8.63 -16.74
C TYR A 254 -7.71 -9.18 -17.04
N ASN A 255 -7.17 -8.88 -18.22
CA ASN A 255 -5.85 -9.35 -18.64
C ASN A 255 -4.71 -8.82 -17.75
N GLU A 256 -4.78 -7.55 -17.33
CA GLU A 256 -3.74 -6.96 -16.47
C GLU A 256 -3.84 -7.50 -15.04
N LEU A 257 -5.06 -7.73 -14.53
CA LEU A 257 -5.27 -8.37 -13.23
C LEU A 257 -4.73 -9.82 -13.25
N GLU A 258 -5.10 -10.62 -14.24
CA GLU A 258 -4.62 -12.00 -14.40
C GLU A 258 -3.11 -12.05 -14.51
N LYS A 259 -2.50 -11.21 -15.34
CA LYS A 259 -1.05 -11.08 -15.48
C LYS A 259 -0.38 -10.75 -14.15
N SER A 260 -0.98 -9.83 -13.38
CA SER A 260 -0.44 -9.41 -12.09
C SER A 260 -0.54 -10.52 -11.05
N LEU A 261 -1.69 -11.18 -10.94
CA LEU A 261 -1.89 -12.32 -10.02
C LEU A 261 -0.98 -13.50 -10.37
N ASN A 262 -0.81 -13.82 -11.66
CA ASN A 262 0.10 -14.87 -12.12
C ASN A 262 1.57 -14.55 -11.79
N TYR A 263 2.00 -13.29 -11.93
CA TYR A 263 3.35 -12.89 -11.52
C TYR A 263 3.55 -13.06 -10.01
N ILE A 264 2.57 -12.67 -9.20
CA ILE A 264 2.60 -12.79 -7.74
C ILE A 264 2.65 -14.27 -7.33
N ALA A 265 1.79 -15.13 -7.92
CA ALA A 265 1.78 -16.57 -7.68
C ALA A 265 3.14 -17.20 -7.96
N LYS A 266 3.67 -16.95 -9.16
CA LYS A 266 4.99 -17.43 -9.57
C LYS A 266 6.11 -16.95 -8.64
N TYR A 267 6.05 -15.69 -8.20
CA TYR A 267 7.03 -15.17 -7.25
C TYR A 267 7.02 -15.95 -5.93
N PHE A 268 5.83 -16.23 -5.38
CA PHE A 268 5.68 -17.01 -4.14
C PHE A 268 6.10 -18.48 -4.28
N GLU A 269 5.90 -19.07 -5.46
CA GLU A 269 6.37 -20.44 -5.77
C GLU A 269 7.90 -20.52 -5.89
N GLU A 270 8.52 -19.51 -6.51
CA GLU A 270 9.98 -19.48 -6.74
C GLU A 270 10.78 -19.03 -5.50
N ASN A 271 10.13 -18.45 -4.49
CA ASN A 271 10.82 -17.89 -3.33
C ASN A 271 10.12 -18.34 -2.03
N GLU A 272 10.89 -18.70 -1.02
CA GLU A 272 10.40 -19.15 0.28
C GLU A 272 9.84 -17.96 1.13
N THR A 273 8.85 -17.24 0.59
CA THR A 273 8.25 -16.04 1.20
C THR A 273 6.92 -16.36 1.89
N VAL A 274 6.98 -17.20 2.91
CA VAL A 274 5.79 -17.72 3.61
C VAL A 274 4.97 -16.62 4.29
N ASN A 275 5.64 -15.69 5.00
CA ASN A 275 4.94 -14.62 5.71
C ASN A 275 4.32 -13.63 4.72
N LEU A 276 5.05 -13.26 3.67
CA LEU A 276 4.57 -12.35 2.64
C LEU A 276 3.37 -12.96 1.88
N LYS A 277 3.44 -14.24 1.50
CA LYS A 277 2.30 -14.97 0.92
C LYS A 277 1.09 -14.94 1.85
N ASN A 278 1.27 -15.24 3.13
CA ASN A 278 0.17 -15.27 4.09
C ASN A 278 -0.50 -13.89 4.26
N ILE A 279 0.28 -12.80 4.38
CA ILE A 279 -0.27 -11.45 4.51
C ILE A 279 -1.03 -11.03 3.26
N TYR A 280 -0.49 -11.32 2.07
CA TYR A 280 -1.18 -11.01 0.82
C TYR A 280 -2.44 -11.86 0.64
N GLY A 281 -2.37 -13.15 0.98
CA GLY A 281 -3.52 -14.06 0.96
C GLY A 281 -4.67 -13.61 1.87
N LEU A 282 -4.38 -13.03 3.05
CA LEU A 282 -5.42 -12.44 3.90
C LEU A 282 -6.11 -11.24 3.26
N TYR A 283 -5.35 -10.39 2.57
CA TYR A 283 -5.92 -9.31 1.78
C TYR A 283 -6.87 -9.86 0.70
N LEU A 284 -6.42 -10.85 -0.09
CA LEU A 284 -7.22 -11.47 -1.15
C LEU A 284 -8.48 -12.15 -0.60
N LYS A 285 -8.39 -12.84 0.54
CA LYS A 285 -9.57 -13.42 1.23
C LYS A 285 -10.61 -12.35 1.58
N LYS A 286 -10.14 -11.19 2.04
CA LYS A 286 -11.05 -10.08 2.35
C LYS A 286 -11.75 -9.55 1.10
N ILE A 287 -11.01 -9.33 0.01
CA ILE A 287 -11.57 -8.91 -1.28
C ILE A 287 -12.65 -9.91 -1.74
N LYS A 288 -12.33 -11.21 -1.70
CA LYS A 288 -13.30 -12.26 -2.04
C LYS A 288 -14.55 -12.19 -1.16
N THR A 289 -14.40 -11.95 0.14
CA THR A 289 -15.55 -11.82 1.07
C THR A 289 -16.41 -10.60 0.72
N LEU A 290 -15.82 -9.48 0.31
CA LEU A 290 -16.56 -8.28 -0.10
C LEU A 290 -17.38 -8.53 -1.38
N MET A 291 -16.85 -9.29 -2.33
CA MET A 291 -17.57 -9.65 -3.57
C MET A 291 -18.61 -10.76 -3.38
N SER A 292 -18.49 -11.54 -2.29
CA SER A 292 -19.35 -12.71 -2.06
C SER A 292 -20.81 -12.32 -1.88
N GLY A 293 -21.67 -12.94 -2.68
CA GLY A 293 -23.12 -12.66 -2.72
C GLY A 293 -23.52 -11.54 -3.70
N SER A 294 -22.55 -10.83 -4.27
CA SER A 294 -22.78 -9.76 -5.28
C SER A 294 -22.18 -10.09 -6.65
N GLU A 295 -21.77 -11.34 -6.87
CA GLU A 295 -21.10 -11.77 -8.11
C GLU A 295 -21.94 -11.45 -9.35
N LEU A 296 -23.27 -11.62 -9.28
CA LEU A 296 -24.18 -11.34 -10.38
C LEU A 296 -24.24 -9.85 -10.73
N ASN A 297 -24.18 -8.97 -9.73
CA ASN A 297 -24.17 -7.52 -9.97
C ASN A 297 -22.86 -7.13 -10.67
N ILE A 298 -21.73 -7.60 -10.15
CA ILE A 298 -20.43 -7.33 -10.76
C ILE A 298 -20.40 -7.87 -12.20
N GLU A 299 -20.81 -9.12 -12.44
CA GLU A 299 -20.87 -9.72 -13.78
C GLU A 299 -21.79 -8.93 -14.74
N LYS A 300 -22.88 -8.34 -14.24
CA LYS A 300 -23.77 -7.46 -15.02
C LYS A 300 -23.05 -6.19 -15.47
N HIS A 301 -22.29 -5.54 -14.56
CA HIS A 301 -21.54 -4.32 -14.86
C HIS A 301 -20.38 -4.56 -15.84
N ILE A 302 -19.63 -5.65 -15.66
CA ILE A 302 -18.44 -5.94 -16.48
C ILE A 302 -18.76 -6.75 -17.75
N GLY A 303 -19.95 -7.29 -17.87
CA GLY A 303 -20.38 -8.09 -19.05
C GLY A 303 -19.65 -9.43 -19.21
N THR A 304 -19.00 -9.95 -18.16
CA THR A 304 -18.25 -11.23 -18.20
C THR A 304 -18.30 -11.96 -16.87
N LYS A 305 -17.87 -13.24 -16.87
CA LYS A 305 -17.89 -14.08 -15.67
C LYS A 305 -16.72 -13.81 -14.73
N LEU A 306 -16.98 -13.82 -13.41
CA LEU A 306 -16.00 -13.65 -12.36
C LEU A 306 -15.25 -14.94 -11.98
N ASN A 307 -15.80 -16.11 -12.30
CA ASN A 307 -15.26 -17.41 -11.86
C ASN A 307 -13.74 -17.56 -12.07
N PRO A 308 -13.12 -17.16 -13.20
CA PRO A 308 -11.68 -17.30 -13.37
C PRO A 308 -10.87 -16.41 -12.40
N ILE A 309 -11.34 -15.18 -12.12
CA ILE A 309 -10.70 -14.30 -11.11
C ILE A 309 -10.82 -14.96 -9.73
N ILE A 310 -12.02 -15.39 -9.33
CA ILE A 310 -12.26 -16.02 -8.02
C ILE A 310 -11.37 -17.26 -7.85
N SER A 311 -11.26 -18.11 -8.88
CA SER A 311 -10.40 -19.31 -8.85
C SER A 311 -8.92 -18.95 -8.63
N THR A 312 -8.43 -17.89 -9.27
CA THR A 312 -7.04 -17.42 -9.09
C THR A 312 -6.82 -16.86 -7.68
N LEU A 313 -7.81 -16.11 -7.15
CA LEU A 313 -7.76 -15.61 -5.77
C LEU A 313 -7.73 -16.75 -4.75
N ASP A 314 -8.47 -17.84 -4.98
CA ASP A 314 -8.45 -19.02 -4.13
C ASP A 314 -7.09 -19.72 -4.09
N GLY A 315 -6.44 -19.86 -5.25
CA GLY A 315 -5.10 -20.43 -5.35
C GLY A 315 -4.02 -19.61 -4.62
N LEU A 316 -4.15 -18.29 -4.59
CA LEU A 316 -3.22 -17.41 -3.90
C LEU A 316 -3.52 -17.23 -2.41
N SER A 317 -4.73 -17.51 -1.98
CA SER A 317 -5.19 -17.32 -0.59
C SER A 317 -5.22 -18.63 0.23
N SER A 318 -4.92 -19.74 -0.41
CA SER A 318 -4.65 -21.04 0.23
C SER A 318 -3.18 -21.12 0.69
#